data_595a7fdcfa031891aac48617bee13820
#
_entry.id   595a7fdcfa031891aac48617bee13820
#
_cell.length_a   1.000
_cell.length_b   1.000
_cell.length_c   1.000
_cell.angle_alpha   90.00
_cell.angle_beta   90.00
_cell.angle_gamma   90.00
#
_symmetry.space_group_name_H-M   'P 1'
#
loop_
_entity.id
_entity.type
_entity.pdbx_description
1 polymer ?
#
loop_
_entity_poly.entity_id
_entity_poly.type
_entity_poly.pdbx_seq_one_letter_code
_entity_poly.pdbx_strand_id
1 'polypeptide(L)'
;MSKHVDSRRITVPEIRARKGREKIVCLTAYTAPMAAILDQHVDLLLVGDSLGMVIHGLPNTVGVTLDMMILHGQAVMRAASHALVVVDLPFGTYESGRELAFSSATRIMRETGCQAVKVEASDGIADTIAFLTQRGIPVVGHVGLRP
;
A
#
# COMPACT_ATOMS: atom_id res chain seq x y z
N MET A 1 -18.78 4.82 30.82
CA MET A 1 -17.94 5.85 30.16
C MET A 1 -17.09 5.15 29.14
N SER A 2 -17.45 5.24 27.85
CA SER A 2 -16.64 4.71 26.76
C SER A 2 -15.39 5.59 26.63
N LYS A 3 -14.20 5.02 26.87
CA LYS A 3 -12.95 5.69 26.53
C LYS A 3 -12.89 5.75 25.00
N HIS A 4 -13.18 6.90 24.41
CA HIS A 4 -12.71 7.21 23.08
C HIS A 4 -11.19 7.17 23.14
N VAL A 5 -10.61 6.06 22.73
CA VAL A 5 -9.21 6.04 22.34
C VAL A 5 -9.18 6.84 21.05
N ASP A 6 -8.58 8.01 21.12
CA ASP A 6 -8.29 8.84 19.94
C ASP A 6 -7.25 8.05 19.10
N SER A 7 -7.72 7.10 18.30
CA SER A 7 -6.88 6.28 17.43
C SER A 7 -6.49 7.10 16.22
N ARG A 8 -5.52 8.00 16.41
CA ARG A 8 -4.91 8.72 15.33
C ARG A 8 -4.11 7.74 14.47
N ARG A 9 -4.40 7.70 13.18
CA ARG A 9 -3.66 6.88 12.22
C ARG A 9 -2.21 7.32 12.10
N ILE A 10 -1.29 6.35 12.05
CA ILE A 10 0.13 6.57 11.82
C ILE A 10 0.32 7.23 10.45
N THR A 11 1.15 8.26 10.40
CA THR A 11 1.39 9.06 9.19
C THR A 11 2.70 8.68 8.50
N VAL A 12 2.82 9.02 7.21
CA VAL A 12 4.06 8.80 6.44
C VAL A 12 5.28 9.49 7.08
N PRO A 13 5.22 10.75 7.57
CA PRO A 13 6.35 11.36 8.27
C PRO A 13 6.76 10.59 9.53
N GLU A 14 5.82 10.03 10.29
CA GLU A 14 6.13 9.24 11.48
C GLU A 14 6.86 7.95 11.12
N ILE A 15 6.44 7.23 10.08
CA ILE A 15 7.16 6.05 9.58
C ILE A 15 8.58 6.43 9.15
N ARG A 16 8.75 7.51 8.39
CA ARG A 16 10.07 7.98 7.96
C ARG A 16 10.99 8.37 9.12
N ALA A 17 10.46 8.97 10.17
CA ALA A 17 11.23 9.39 11.34
C ALA A 17 11.80 8.21 12.15
N ARG A 18 11.29 7.00 11.96
CA ARG A 18 11.79 5.78 12.63
C ARG A 18 13.05 5.20 11.98
N LYS A 19 13.47 5.70 10.82
CA LYS A 19 14.67 5.21 10.12
C LYS A 19 15.89 5.26 11.04
N GLY A 20 16.54 4.10 11.22
CA GLY A 20 17.73 3.96 12.08
C GLY A 20 17.44 4.01 13.59
N ARG A 21 16.19 4.01 14.02
CA ARG A 21 15.78 4.07 15.43
C ARG A 21 14.97 2.85 15.85
N GLU A 22 13.77 2.70 15.30
CA GLU A 22 12.80 1.68 15.67
C GLU A 22 12.45 0.80 14.49
N LYS A 23 12.22 -0.48 14.77
CA LYS A 23 11.69 -1.40 13.75
C LYS A 23 10.25 -1.03 13.43
N ILE A 24 9.89 -1.18 12.16
CA ILE A 24 8.53 -0.99 11.65
C ILE A 24 7.92 -2.37 11.46
N VAL A 25 6.80 -2.63 12.12
CA VAL A 25 6.04 -3.87 11.97
C VAL A 25 5.07 -3.70 10.80
N CYS A 26 5.23 -4.51 9.78
CA CYS A 26 4.39 -4.51 8.58
C CYS A 26 3.80 -5.90 8.36
N LEU A 27 2.48 -5.97 8.15
CA LEU A 27 1.78 -7.19 7.75
C LEU A 27 0.85 -6.93 6.58
N THR A 28 0.61 -7.96 5.76
CA THR A 28 -0.39 -7.90 4.71
C THR A 28 -1.80 -8.02 5.28
N ALA A 29 -2.74 -7.28 4.69
CA ALA A 29 -4.18 -7.42 4.95
C ALA A 29 -4.94 -7.24 3.64
N TYR A 30 -5.85 -8.16 3.35
CA TYR A 30 -6.59 -8.17 2.08
C TYR A 30 -8.10 -7.97 2.25
N THR A 31 -8.61 -8.05 3.48
CA THR A 31 -10.03 -7.97 3.80
C THR A 31 -10.29 -7.12 5.03
N ALA A 32 -11.50 -6.62 5.18
CA ALA A 32 -11.88 -5.82 6.35
C ALA A 32 -11.73 -6.60 7.68
N PRO A 33 -12.16 -7.87 7.83
CA PRO A 33 -11.94 -8.62 9.07
C PRO A 33 -10.47 -8.82 9.41
N MET A 34 -9.62 -9.09 8.42
CA MET A 34 -8.17 -9.23 8.62
C MET A 34 -7.56 -7.90 9.09
N ALA A 35 -7.90 -6.80 8.44
CA ALA A 35 -7.44 -5.48 8.84
C ALA A 35 -7.87 -5.13 10.27
N ALA A 36 -9.12 -5.39 10.64
CA ALA A 36 -9.62 -5.11 11.99
C ALA A 36 -8.86 -5.87 13.10
N ILE A 37 -8.41 -7.11 12.81
CA ILE A 37 -7.63 -7.91 13.77
C ILE A 37 -6.20 -7.36 13.88
N LEU A 38 -5.57 -6.99 12.76
CA LEU A 38 -4.15 -6.63 12.71
C LEU A 38 -3.88 -5.18 13.07
N ASP A 39 -4.82 -4.27 12.83
CA ASP A 39 -4.63 -2.82 12.85
C ASP A 39 -3.95 -2.27 14.11
N GLN A 40 -4.30 -2.81 15.28
CA GLN A 40 -3.76 -2.35 16.57
C GLN A 40 -2.38 -2.95 16.93
N HIS A 41 -1.89 -3.88 16.11
CA HIS A 41 -0.67 -4.63 16.37
C HIS A 41 0.48 -4.32 15.43
N VAL A 42 0.23 -3.49 14.41
CA VAL A 42 1.19 -3.17 13.36
C VAL A 42 1.30 -1.67 13.13
N ASP A 43 2.42 -1.25 12.57
CA ASP A 43 2.64 0.14 12.15
C ASP A 43 2.13 0.39 10.74
N LEU A 44 2.14 -0.67 9.90
CA LEU A 44 1.80 -0.59 8.49
C LEU A 44 1.01 -1.83 8.06
N LEU A 45 -0.12 -1.61 7.40
CA LEU A 45 -0.88 -2.63 6.68
C LEU A 45 -0.61 -2.51 5.18
N LEU A 46 -0.21 -3.61 4.57
CA LEU A 46 0.02 -3.70 3.13
C LEU A 46 -1.13 -4.44 2.45
N VAL A 47 -1.79 -3.78 1.52
CA VAL A 47 -2.66 -4.44 0.55
C VAL A 47 -1.78 -4.82 -0.64
N GLY A 48 -1.22 -6.02 -0.58
CA GLY A 48 -0.30 -6.54 -1.58
C GLY A 48 -1.02 -7.15 -2.78
N ASP A 49 -0.43 -7.08 -3.96
CA ASP A 49 -0.93 -7.76 -5.16
C ASP A 49 -0.92 -9.28 -5.04
N SER A 50 -0.19 -9.83 -4.08
CA SER A 50 -0.28 -11.23 -3.64
C SER A 50 -1.71 -11.67 -3.28
N LEU A 51 -2.65 -10.73 -3.07
CA LEU A 51 -4.09 -11.04 -2.97
C LEU A 51 -4.62 -11.85 -4.16
N GLY A 52 -4.04 -11.67 -5.34
CA GLY A 52 -4.39 -12.48 -6.50
C GLY A 52 -4.20 -13.97 -6.26
N MET A 53 -3.08 -14.34 -5.65
CA MET A 53 -2.78 -15.73 -5.31
C MET A 53 -3.53 -16.19 -4.06
N VAL A 54 -3.50 -15.40 -3.00
CA VAL A 54 -3.98 -15.79 -1.67
C VAL A 54 -5.51 -15.79 -1.58
N ILE A 55 -6.17 -14.83 -2.22
CA ILE A 55 -7.63 -14.66 -2.14
C ILE A 55 -8.34 -15.17 -3.39
N HIS A 56 -7.77 -14.90 -4.58
CA HIS A 56 -8.42 -15.20 -5.85
C HIS A 56 -7.92 -16.50 -6.51
N GLY A 57 -6.88 -17.15 -5.93
CA GLY A 57 -6.36 -18.42 -6.45
C GLY A 57 -5.65 -18.30 -7.81
N LEU A 58 -5.20 -17.10 -8.18
CA LEU A 58 -4.42 -16.90 -9.40
C LEU A 58 -3.05 -17.58 -9.27
N PRO A 59 -2.46 -18.05 -10.37
CA PRO A 59 -1.16 -18.73 -10.34
C PRO A 59 0.02 -17.80 -10.00
N ASN A 60 -0.14 -16.50 -10.21
CA ASN A 60 0.83 -15.45 -9.92
C ASN A 60 0.11 -14.09 -9.79
N THR A 61 0.88 -13.01 -9.59
CA THR A 61 0.34 -11.66 -9.41
C THR A 61 0.10 -10.90 -10.72
N VAL A 62 0.57 -11.41 -11.86
CA VAL A 62 0.48 -10.72 -13.17
C VAL A 62 -0.98 -10.47 -13.59
N GLY A 63 -1.90 -11.35 -13.20
CA GLY A 63 -3.32 -11.22 -13.49
C GLY A 63 -4.10 -10.25 -12.59
N VAL A 64 -3.45 -9.64 -11.60
CA VAL A 64 -4.10 -8.70 -10.68
C VAL A 64 -4.34 -7.36 -11.38
N THR A 65 -5.58 -6.87 -11.30
CA THR A 65 -5.96 -5.59 -11.91
C THR A 65 -5.93 -4.45 -10.90
N LEU A 66 -5.84 -3.22 -11.40
CA LEU A 66 -5.94 -2.02 -10.58
C LEU A 66 -7.29 -1.95 -9.82
N ASP A 67 -8.37 -2.42 -10.44
CA ASP A 67 -9.70 -2.45 -9.82
C ASP A 67 -9.76 -3.44 -8.65
N MET A 68 -9.11 -4.59 -8.76
CA MET A 68 -8.97 -5.54 -7.64
C MET A 68 -8.25 -4.88 -6.47
N MET A 69 -7.13 -4.20 -6.72
CA MET A 69 -6.38 -3.50 -5.69
C MET A 69 -7.20 -2.40 -5.01
N ILE A 70 -7.98 -1.66 -5.77
CA ILE A 70 -8.88 -0.63 -5.25
C ILE A 70 -9.96 -1.26 -4.36
N LEU A 71 -10.62 -2.30 -4.83
CA LEU A 71 -11.69 -2.98 -4.06
C LEU A 71 -11.18 -3.49 -2.70
N HIS A 72 -10.04 -4.17 -2.69
CA HIS A 72 -9.43 -4.67 -1.46
C HIS A 72 -8.88 -3.54 -0.59
N GLY A 73 -8.26 -2.52 -1.19
CA GLY A 73 -7.80 -1.32 -0.50
C GLY A 73 -8.92 -0.60 0.23
N GLN A 74 -10.07 -0.44 -0.41
CA GLN A 74 -11.27 0.14 0.22
C GLN A 74 -11.76 -0.70 1.41
N ALA A 75 -11.75 -2.03 1.28
CA ALA A 75 -12.17 -2.91 2.37
C ALA A 75 -11.26 -2.79 3.59
N VAL A 76 -9.94 -2.79 3.38
CA VAL A 76 -8.93 -2.60 4.44
C VAL A 76 -9.06 -1.21 5.07
N MET A 77 -9.17 -0.15 4.26
CA MET A 77 -9.28 1.24 4.75
C MET A 77 -10.50 1.48 5.63
N ARG A 78 -11.62 0.81 5.34
CA ARG A 78 -12.84 0.91 6.19
C ARG A 78 -12.66 0.30 7.57
N ALA A 79 -11.78 -0.68 7.72
CA ALA A 79 -11.56 -1.40 8.98
C ALA A 79 -10.30 -0.96 9.74
N ALA A 80 -9.34 -0.32 9.07
CA ALA A 80 -8.13 0.19 9.69
C ALA A 80 -8.34 1.60 10.23
N SER A 81 -7.89 1.87 11.44
CA SER A 81 -7.99 3.17 12.12
C SER A 81 -6.66 3.66 12.71
N HIS A 82 -5.69 2.76 12.89
CA HIS A 82 -4.41 3.01 13.54
C HIS A 82 -3.22 2.90 12.58
N ALA A 83 -3.06 1.78 11.90
CA ALA A 83 -1.92 1.55 11.02
C ALA A 83 -1.94 2.43 9.76
N LEU A 84 -0.76 2.79 9.26
CA LEU A 84 -0.61 3.36 7.93
C LEU A 84 -0.94 2.30 6.88
N VAL A 85 -1.82 2.61 5.92
CA VAL A 85 -2.20 1.67 4.86
C VAL A 85 -1.46 2.01 3.55
N VAL A 86 -0.81 0.98 3.01
CA VAL A 86 -0.13 1.03 1.70
C VAL A 86 -0.83 0.07 0.76
N VAL A 87 -1.01 0.47 -0.50
CA VAL A 87 -1.59 -0.37 -1.56
C VAL A 87 -0.59 -0.53 -2.70
N ASP A 88 -0.40 -1.77 -3.16
CA ASP A 88 0.48 -2.04 -4.30
C ASP A 88 -0.10 -1.49 -5.60
N LEU A 89 0.79 -1.01 -6.47
CA LEU A 89 0.50 -0.87 -7.89
C LEU A 89 0.75 -2.24 -8.55
N PRO A 90 -0.27 -2.88 -9.15
CA PRO A 90 -0.08 -4.18 -9.76
C PRO A 90 0.70 -4.09 -11.07
N PHE A 91 1.25 -5.22 -11.49
CA PHE A 91 2.01 -5.34 -12.74
C PHE A 91 1.27 -4.73 -13.94
N GLY A 92 2.00 -4.04 -14.80
CA GLY A 92 1.46 -3.37 -15.99
C GLY A 92 0.86 -1.98 -15.73
N THR A 93 0.86 -1.49 -14.49
CA THR A 93 0.24 -0.21 -14.13
C THR A 93 1.23 0.92 -13.87
N TYR A 94 2.55 0.64 -13.92
CA TYR A 94 3.58 1.66 -13.65
C TYR A 94 4.88 1.47 -14.46
N GLU A 95 5.10 0.32 -15.10
CA GLU A 95 6.37 -0.01 -15.74
C GLU A 95 6.58 0.71 -17.06
N SER A 96 5.51 1.01 -17.80
CA SER A 96 5.62 1.61 -19.13
C SER A 96 5.85 3.14 -19.13
N GLY A 97 5.91 3.77 -17.95
CA GLY A 97 6.23 5.17 -17.83
C GLY A 97 5.68 5.83 -16.58
N ARG A 98 6.34 6.92 -16.17
CA ARG A 98 6.03 7.64 -14.95
C ARG A 98 4.65 8.33 -14.96
N GLU A 99 4.13 8.68 -16.12
CA GLU A 99 2.80 9.28 -16.29
C GLU A 99 1.70 8.24 -16.02
N LEU A 100 1.88 7.00 -16.50
CA LEU A 100 1.00 5.89 -16.17
C LEU A 100 1.08 5.57 -14.68
N ALA A 101 2.28 5.51 -14.11
CA ALA A 101 2.49 5.29 -12.67
C ALA A 101 1.76 6.36 -11.83
N PHE A 102 1.85 7.63 -12.24
CA PHE A 102 1.16 8.73 -11.56
C PHE A 102 -0.36 8.59 -11.64
N SER A 103 -0.90 8.28 -12.81
CA SER A 103 -2.34 8.06 -13.01
C SER A 103 -2.85 6.92 -12.15
N SER A 104 -2.15 5.77 -12.15
CA SER A 104 -2.51 4.58 -11.37
C SER A 104 -2.42 4.85 -9.86
N ALA A 105 -1.34 5.45 -9.39
CA ALA A 105 -1.15 5.80 -7.99
C ALA A 105 -2.21 6.81 -7.49
N THR A 106 -2.48 7.84 -8.29
CA THR A 106 -3.50 8.83 -7.97
C THR A 106 -4.88 8.19 -7.87
N ARG A 107 -5.20 7.28 -8.81
CA ARG A 107 -6.46 6.56 -8.80
C ARG A 107 -6.61 5.70 -7.54
N ILE A 108 -5.59 4.90 -7.18
CA ILE A 108 -5.60 4.11 -5.94
C ILE A 108 -5.80 5.00 -4.72
N MET A 109 -5.00 6.04 -4.55
CA MET A 109 -5.08 6.90 -3.37
C MET A 109 -6.44 7.60 -3.26
N ARG A 110 -6.96 8.11 -4.37
CA ARG A 110 -8.25 8.82 -4.40
C ARG A 110 -9.43 7.89 -4.09
N GLU A 111 -9.42 6.68 -4.66
CA GLU A 111 -10.56 5.76 -4.53
C GLU A 111 -10.52 4.94 -3.25
N THR A 112 -9.34 4.68 -2.68
CA THR A 112 -9.21 3.93 -1.43
C THR A 112 -9.06 4.81 -0.20
N GLY A 113 -8.43 5.98 -0.32
CA GLY A 113 -8.02 6.82 0.80
C GLY A 113 -6.74 6.34 1.50
N CYS A 114 -5.96 5.40 0.91
CA CYS A 114 -4.69 4.95 1.47
C CYS A 114 -3.65 6.08 1.49
N GLN A 115 -2.63 5.94 2.35
CA GLN A 115 -1.66 7.00 2.58
C GLN A 115 -0.40 6.86 1.71
N ALA A 116 -0.17 5.70 1.11
CA ALA A 116 0.99 5.47 0.24
C ALA A 116 0.69 4.33 -0.75
N VAL A 117 1.49 4.26 -1.81
CA VAL A 117 1.51 3.15 -2.75
C VAL A 117 2.83 2.39 -2.67
N LYS A 118 2.86 1.12 -3.08
CA LYS A 118 4.10 0.36 -3.24
C LYS A 118 4.34 0.07 -4.72
N VAL A 119 5.62 0.11 -5.12
CA VAL A 119 6.10 -0.28 -6.45
C VAL A 119 7.29 -1.19 -6.31
N GLU A 120 7.49 -2.08 -7.29
CA GLU A 120 8.59 -3.02 -7.29
C GLU A 120 9.77 -2.53 -8.13
N ALA A 121 10.97 -2.91 -7.71
CA ALA A 121 12.20 -2.47 -8.34
C ALA A 121 12.32 -3.02 -9.78
N SER A 122 12.55 -2.11 -10.71
CA SER A 122 12.90 -2.38 -12.10
C SER A 122 13.92 -1.35 -12.55
N ASP A 123 14.50 -1.54 -13.73
CA ASP A 123 15.40 -0.55 -14.30
C ASP A 123 14.64 0.77 -14.51
N GLY A 124 15.23 1.87 -14.02
CA GLY A 124 14.61 3.20 -14.11
C GLY A 124 13.50 3.50 -13.08
N ILE A 125 13.13 2.56 -12.20
CA ILE A 125 12.06 2.79 -11.22
C ILE A 125 12.38 3.94 -10.23
N ALA A 126 13.66 4.18 -9.96
CA ALA A 126 14.08 5.27 -9.08
C ALA A 126 13.60 6.64 -9.59
N ASP A 127 13.65 6.87 -10.91
CA ASP A 127 13.17 8.11 -11.52
C ASP A 127 11.65 8.21 -11.44
N THR A 128 10.95 7.09 -11.61
CA THR A 128 9.50 7.03 -11.43
C THR A 128 9.11 7.32 -9.98
N ILE A 129 9.81 6.74 -8.99
CA ILE A 129 9.58 7.02 -7.57
C ILE A 129 9.84 8.51 -7.26
N ALA A 130 10.94 9.06 -7.77
CA ALA A 130 11.24 10.49 -7.62
C ALA A 130 10.14 11.37 -8.21
N PHE A 131 9.65 11.03 -9.41
CA PHE A 131 8.55 11.75 -10.06
C PHE A 131 7.26 11.73 -9.25
N LEU A 132 6.88 10.57 -8.68
CA LEU A 132 5.70 10.40 -7.84
C LEU A 132 5.82 11.19 -6.52
N THR A 133 6.95 11.04 -5.83
CA THR A 133 7.17 11.66 -4.52
C THR A 133 7.26 13.18 -4.60
N GLN A 134 7.87 13.73 -5.65
CA GLN A 134 7.89 15.18 -5.91
C GLN A 134 6.48 15.76 -6.14
N ARG A 135 5.51 14.94 -6.51
CA ARG A 135 4.10 15.31 -6.71
C ARG A 135 3.20 14.96 -5.55
N GLY A 136 3.80 14.62 -4.40
CA GLY A 136 3.07 14.39 -3.16
C GLY A 136 2.50 12.98 -3.00
N ILE A 137 2.90 12.00 -3.83
CA ILE A 137 2.53 10.60 -3.68
C ILE A 137 3.61 9.88 -2.88
N PRO A 138 3.33 9.45 -1.62
CA PRO A 138 4.27 8.66 -0.85
C PRO A 138 4.42 7.25 -1.45
N VAL A 139 5.67 6.78 -1.57
CA VAL A 139 5.99 5.51 -2.21
C VAL A 139 6.84 4.64 -1.30
N VAL A 140 6.48 3.37 -1.20
CA VAL A 140 7.32 2.28 -0.69
C VAL A 140 7.96 1.60 -1.90
N GLY A 141 9.28 1.65 -1.99
CA GLY A 141 10.04 0.93 -3.03
C GLY A 141 10.39 -0.49 -2.53
N HIS A 142 9.93 -1.51 -3.24
CA HIS A 142 10.26 -2.90 -2.95
C HIS A 142 11.46 -3.34 -3.79
N VAL A 143 12.47 -3.91 -3.14
CA VAL A 143 13.65 -4.51 -3.78
C VAL A 143 13.70 -6.00 -3.45
N GLY A 144 13.99 -6.84 -4.44
CA GLY A 144 14.07 -8.29 -4.27
C GLY A 144 13.25 -9.05 -5.31
N LEU A 145 12.34 -9.91 -4.85
CA LEU A 145 11.48 -10.72 -5.72
C LEU A 145 10.56 -9.83 -6.57
N ARG A 146 10.38 -10.23 -7.83
CA ARG A 146 9.43 -9.63 -8.78
C ARG A 146 8.41 -10.68 -9.23
N PRO A 147 7.28 -10.25 -9.81
CA PRO A 147 6.30 -11.16 -10.42
C PRO A 147 6.90 -12.08 -11.47
#